data_6cb6ea2c9ee3b61ac315961c28fafb32
#
_entry.id   6cb6ea2c9ee3b61ac315961c28fafb32
#
_cell.length_a   1.000
_cell.length_b   1.000
_cell.length_c   1.000
_cell.angle_alpha   90.00
_cell.angle_beta   90.00
_cell.angle_gamma   90.00
#
_symmetry.space_group_name_H-M   'P 1'
#
loop_
_entity.id
_entity.type
_entity.pdbx_description
1 polymer ?
#
loop_
_entity_poly.entity_id
_entity_poly.type
_entity_poly.pdbx_seq_one_letter_code
_entity_poly.pdbx_strand_id
1 'polypeptide(L)'
;MTTRRTTRRMALTLALAAATFAPLVAHAQADKATINALEGYFDFADANAGTILPEQIPAEDYKKFFVLDVRDAAQFAKDHIPGAVNIEWRQVFAKRASLPKDKTILVCCNTSSFAAQAGMALRMDGFENVRLLYGGYNEWKARGGLDAYARASKKS
;
A
#
# COMPACT_ATOMS: atom_id res chain seq x y z
N MET A 1 -72.01 35.80 -40.79
CA MET A 1 -71.43 35.86 -39.43
C MET A 1 -70.54 34.69 -39.28
N THR A 2 -69.24 34.89 -39.45
CA THR A 2 -68.18 33.82 -39.48
C THR A 2 -67.17 34.09 -38.38
N THR A 3 -67.25 33.33 -37.31
CA THR A 3 -66.39 33.41 -36.14
C THR A 3 -65.10 32.57 -36.39
N ARG A 4 -64.00 33.27 -36.58
CA ARG A 4 -62.66 32.64 -36.62
C ARG A 4 -62.19 32.29 -35.20
N ARG A 5 -62.03 30.99 -34.89
CA ARG A 5 -61.28 30.49 -33.66
C ARG A 5 -59.85 30.52 -33.93
N THR A 6 -59.11 31.39 -33.22
CA THR A 6 -57.67 31.40 -33.15
C THR A 6 -57.17 30.41 -32.11
N THR A 7 -56.53 29.33 -32.56
CA THR A 7 -55.88 28.32 -31.70
C THR A 7 -54.49 28.83 -31.35
N ARG A 8 -54.28 29.25 -30.08
CA ARG A 8 -52.96 29.56 -29.51
C ARG A 8 -52.23 28.24 -29.22
N ARG A 9 -51.21 27.92 -29.98
CA ARG A 9 -50.27 26.87 -29.67
C ARG A 9 -49.29 27.37 -28.60
N MET A 10 -49.43 26.89 -27.35
CA MET A 10 -48.43 27.06 -26.31
C MET A 10 -47.27 26.08 -26.60
N ALA A 11 -46.12 26.62 -26.98
CA ALA A 11 -44.88 25.87 -27.05
C ALA A 11 -44.33 25.75 -25.63
N LEU A 12 -44.34 24.54 -25.09
CA LEU A 12 -43.75 24.21 -23.80
C LEU A 12 -42.26 23.92 -24.05
N THR A 13 -41.39 24.89 -23.79
CA THR A 13 -39.91 24.69 -23.81
C THR A 13 -39.49 23.98 -22.55
N LEU A 14 -39.16 22.69 -22.69
CA LEU A 14 -38.59 21.90 -21.62
C LEU A 14 -37.08 22.28 -21.53
N ALA A 15 -36.70 23.09 -20.54
CA ALA A 15 -35.30 23.33 -20.21
C ALA A 15 -34.74 22.13 -19.44
N LEU A 16 -33.93 21.32 -20.12
CA LEU A 16 -33.20 20.20 -19.51
C LEU A 16 -32.01 20.79 -18.76
N ALA A 17 -32.14 20.97 -17.44
CA ALA A 17 -31.02 21.33 -16.59
C ALA A 17 -30.14 20.09 -16.42
N ALA A 18 -29.01 20.02 -17.15
CA ALA A 18 -27.96 19.07 -16.94
C ALA A 18 -27.25 19.40 -15.62
N ALA A 19 -27.63 18.74 -14.53
CA ALA A 19 -26.88 18.78 -13.28
C ALA A 19 -25.57 18.00 -13.48
N THR A 20 -24.47 18.73 -13.69
CA THR A 20 -23.13 18.15 -13.67
C THR A 20 -22.83 17.72 -12.23
N PHE A 21 -22.96 16.44 -11.95
CA PHE A 21 -22.41 15.83 -10.74
C PHE A 21 -20.90 15.80 -10.90
N ALA A 22 -20.19 16.86 -10.50
CA ALA A 22 -18.77 16.78 -10.21
C ALA A 22 -18.65 15.92 -8.94
N PRO A 23 -17.84 14.84 -8.93
CA PRO A 23 -17.56 14.12 -7.69
C PRO A 23 -16.83 15.08 -6.76
N LEU A 24 -17.50 15.51 -5.71
CA LEU A 24 -16.86 16.19 -4.59
C LEU A 24 -15.96 15.12 -3.94
N VAL A 25 -14.69 15.10 -4.31
CA VAL A 25 -13.67 14.41 -3.51
C VAL A 25 -13.50 15.25 -2.25
N ALA A 26 -14.43 15.05 -1.31
CA ALA A 26 -14.27 15.58 0.03
C ALA A 26 -13.02 14.91 0.60
N HIS A 27 -11.92 15.62 0.66
CA HIS A 27 -10.82 15.28 1.56
C HIS A 27 -11.37 15.46 2.96
N ALA A 28 -11.98 14.40 3.50
CA ALA A 28 -12.44 14.41 4.88
C ALA A 28 -11.21 14.65 5.76
N GLN A 29 -11.23 15.75 6.49
CA GLN A 29 -10.24 16.01 7.54
C GLN A 29 -10.32 14.83 8.51
N ALA A 30 -9.16 14.28 8.90
CA ALA A 30 -9.13 13.16 9.84
C ALA A 30 -9.88 13.52 11.13
N ASP A 31 -10.69 12.61 11.62
CA ASP A 31 -11.37 12.79 12.90
C ASP A 31 -10.37 12.71 14.09
N LYS A 32 -10.82 13.12 15.26
CA LYS A 32 -9.97 13.15 16.45
C LYS A 32 -9.41 11.77 16.82
N ALA A 33 -10.16 10.71 16.59
CA ALA A 33 -9.70 9.34 16.87
C ALA A 33 -8.55 8.94 15.96
N THR A 34 -8.65 9.26 14.67
CA THR A 34 -7.58 9.05 13.68
C THR A 34 -6.33 9.85 14.04
N ILE A 35 -6.49 11.13 14.44
CA ILE A 35 -5.36 11.97 14.84
C ILE A 35 -4.67 11.36 16.06
N ASN A 36 -5.41 11.01 17.11
CA ASN A 36 -4.84 10.41 18.32
C ASN A 36 -4.13 9.08 18.04
N ALA A 37 -4.65 8.25 17.13
CA ALA A 37 -4.02 6.99 16.75
C ALA A 37 -2.71 7.23 16.01
N LEU A 38 -2.63 8.24 15.13
CA LEU A 38 -1.40 8.63 14.44
C LEU A 38 -0.36 9.18 15.41
N GLU A 39 -0.75 10.10 16.33
CA GLU A 39 0.13 10.64 17.35
C GLU A 39 0.71 9.50 18.21
N GLY A 40 -0.13 8.60 18.73
CA GLY A 40 0.32 7.44 19.49
C GLY A 40 1.24 6.50 18.70
N TYR A 41 1.00 6.31 17.41
CA TYR A 41 1.92 5.54 16.58
C TYR A 41 3.31 6.18 16.49
N PHE A 42 3.40 7.49 16.28
CA PHE A 42 4.69 8.19 16.17
C PHE A 42 5.42 8.33 17.50
N ASP A 43 4.71 8.48 18.61
CA ASP A 43 5.31 8.54 19.95
C ASP A 43 6.05 7.26 20.33
N PHE A 44 5.61 6.10 19.83
CA PHE A 44 6.19 4.79 20.13
C PHE A 44 6.87 4.11 18.91
N ALA A 45 6.98 4.81 17.78
CA ALA A 45 7.61 4.24 16.59
C ALA A 45 9.11 3.99 16.82
N ASP A 46 9.60 2.83 16.36
CA ASP A 46 11.02 2.52 16.35
C ASP A 46 11.77 3.51 15.46
N ALA A 47 12.92 4.02 15.92
CA ALA A 47 13.72 5.04 15.23
C ALA A 47 14.16 4.64 13.81
N ASN A 48 14.33 3.35 13.54
CA ASN A 48 14.66 2.82 12.22
C ASN A 48 13.44 2.32 11.42
N ALA A 49 12.22 2.57 11.93
CA ALA A 49 10.95 2.11 11.37
C ALA A 49 10.90 0.59 11.10
N GLY A 50 11.65 -0.20 11.86
CA GLY A 50 11.76 -1.65 11.68
C GLY A 50 12.43 -2.06 10.37
N THR A 51 13.33 -1.25 9.84
CA THR A 51 14.06 -1.52 8.60
C THR A 51 15.16 -2.55 8.82
N ILE A 52 15.32 -3.48 7.86
CA ILE A 52 16.40 -4.46 7.84
C ILE A 52 17.11 -4.43 6.48
N LEU A 53 18.43 -4.48 6.46
CA LEU A 53 19.20 -4.51 5.22
C LEU A 53 19.29 -5.93 4.66
N PRO A 54 19.40 -6.09 3.33
CA PRO A 54 19.61 -7.41 2.72
C PRO A 54 20.80 -8.18 3.29
N GLU A 55 21.88 -7.46 3.64
CA GLU A 55 23.10 -8.04 4.22
C GLU A 55 22.96 -8.49 5.67
N GLN A 56 21.87 -8.18 6.32
CA GLN A 56 21.57 -8.65 7.69
C GLN A 56 20.78 -9.96 7.69
N ILE A 57 20.36 -10.46 6.52
CA ILE A 57 19.53 -11.65 6.40
C ILE A 57 20.32 -12.77 5.72
N PRO A 58 20.79 -13.79 6.45
CA PRO A 58 21.32 -15.01 5.86
C PRO A 58 20.33 -15.66 4.89
N ALA A 59 20.81 -16.28 3.82
CA ALA A 59 19.95 -16.87 2.79
C ALA A 59 18.91 -17.88 3.36
N GLU A 60 19.36 -18.69 4.31
CA GLU A 60 18.53 -19.68 5.00
C GLU A 60 17.45 -19.07 5.90
N ASP A 61 17.64 -17.79 6.29
CA ASP A 61 16.71 -17.12 7.19
C ASP A 61 15.49 -16.52 6.44
N TYR A 62 15.60 -16.33 5.12
CA TYR A 62 14.45 -15.85 4.34
C TYR A 62 13.20 -16.74 4.50
N LYS A 63 13.36 -18.06 4.67
CA LYS A 63 12.24 -18.99 4.93
C LYS A 63 11.54 -18.79 6.28
N LYS A 64 12.18 -18.08 7.22
CA LYS A 64 11.60 -17.74 8.52
C LYS A 64 10.66 -16.55 8.44
N PHE A 65 10.83 -15.71 7.39
CA PHE A 65 9.96 -14.58 7.15
C PHE A 65 8.74 -14.97 6.32
N PHE A 66 7.65 -14.23 6.50
CA PHE A 66 6.61 -14.10 5.50
C PHE A 66 6.99 -12.91 4.62
N VAL A 67 7.59 -13.17 3.46
CA VAL A 67 8.00 -12.12 2.55
C VAL A 67 6.78 -11.62 1.79
N LEU A 68 6.39 -10.36 2.03
CA LEU A 68 5.25 -9.70 1.42
C LEU A 68 5.74 -8.70 0.36
N ASP A 69 5.59 -9.05 -0.91
CA ASP A 69 5.89 -8.17 -2.03
C ASP A 69 4.64 -7.34 -2.39
N VAL A 70 4.72 -6.02 -2.19
CA VAL A 70 3.60 -5.12 -2.38
C VAL A 70 3.61 -4.39 -3.72
N ARG A 71 4.42 -4.85 -4.67
CA ARG A 71 4.41 -4.38 -6.06
C ARG A 71 3.16 -4.85 -6.79
N ASP A 72 2.93 -4.32 -7.99
CA ASP A 72 1.89 -4.85 -8.87
C ASP A 72 2.19 -6.29 -9.32
N ALA A 73 1.14 -7.00 -9.73
CA ALA A 73 1.24 -8.41 -10.11
C ALA A 73 2.16 -8.66 -11.33
N ALA A 74 2.25 -7.70 -12.26
CA ALA A 74 3.09 -7.85 -13.46
C ALA A 74 4.59 -7.77 -13.09
N GLN A 75 4.97 -6.86 -12.20
CA GLN A 75 6.34 -6.78 -11.67
C GLN A 75 6.70 -8.03 -10.88
N PHE A 76 5.79 -8.49 -10.01
CA PHE A 76 5.98 -9.71 -9.22
C PHE A 76 6.14 -10.95 -10.11
N ALA A 77 5.28 -11.11 -11.11
CA ALA A 77 5.33 -12.25 -12.03
C ALA A 77 6.63 -12.29 -12.85
N LYS A 78 7.21 -11.11 -13.13
CA LYS A 78 8.47 -11.02 -13.87
C LYS A 78 9.67 -11.50 -13.04
N ASP A 79 9.75 -11.08 -11.80
CA ASP A 79 10.85 -11.43 -10.90
C ASP A 79 10.49 -11.01 -9.46
N HIS A 80 10.82 -11.85 -8.46
CA HIS A 80 10.53 -11.59 -7.05
C HIS A 80 11.50 -12.33 -6.12
N ILE A 81 11.48 -12.01 -4.84
CA ILE A 81 12.23 -12.74 -3.81
C ILE A 81 11.65 -14.14 -3.69
N PRO A 82 12.44 -15.22 -3.78
CA PRO A 82 11.94 -16.59 -3.67
C PRO A 82 11.09 -16.82 -2.43
N GLY A 83 9.89 -17.38 -2.63
CA GLY A 83 8.92 -17.63 -1.56
C GLY A 83 8.08 -16.42 -1.14
N ALA A 84 8.24 -15.27 -1.81
CA ALA A 84 7.41 -14.10 -1.54
C ALA A 84 5.95 -14.31 -1.98
N VAL A 85 5.04 -13.69 -1.24
CA VAL A 85 3.61 -13.60 -1.56
C VAL A 85 3.30 -12.19 -2.05
N ASN A 86 2.54 -12.08 -3.13
CA ASN A 86 2.18 -10.79 -3.68
C ASN A 86 0.79 -10.32 -3.20
N ILE A 87 0.77 -9.14 -2.61
CA ILE A 87 -0.45 -8.37 -2.34
C ILE A 87 -0.13 -6.91 -2.67
N GLU A 88 -0.71 -6.37 -3.72
CA GLU A 88 -0.50 -4.98 -4.14
C GLU A 88 -0.79 -4.02 -2.97
N TRP A 89 0.07 -3.00 -2.77
CA TRP A 89 0.15 -2.21 -1.53
C TRP A 89 -1.19 -1.61 -1.07
N ARG A 90 -2.06 -1.17 -1.99
CA ARG A 90 -3.40 -0.63 -1.67
C ARG A 90 -4.37 -1.69 -1.14
N GLN A 91 -4.09 -2.97 -1.43
CA GLN A 91 -4.92 -4.10 -1.00
C GLN A 91 -4.45 -4.72 0.32
N VAL A 92 -3.23 -4.40 0.77
CA VAL A 92 -2.63 -5.03 1.96
C VAL A 92 -3.54 -4.88 3.18
N PHE A 93 -4.00 -3.66 3.46
CA PHE A 93 -4.82 -3.41 4.63
C PHE A 93 -6.17 -4.13 4.57
N ALA A 94 -6.82 -4.16 3.40
CA ALA A 94 -8.07 -4.91 3.21
C ALA A 94 -7.88 -6.42 3.39
N LYS A 95 -6.72 -6.95 3.01
CA LYS A 95 -6.39 -8.39 3.11
C LYS A 95 -5.62 -8.78 4.37
N ARG A 96 -5.41 -7.86 5.32
CA ARG A 96 -4.58 -8.08 6.50
C ARG A 96 -4.96 -9.28 7.36
N ALA A 97 -6.25 -9.64 7.37
CA ALA A 97 -6.72 -10.82 8.11
C ALA A 97 -6.13 -12.15 7.59
N SER A 98 -5.61 -12.18 6.35
CA SER A 98 -4.94 -13.36 5.78
C SER A 98 -3.43 -13.41 6.08
N LEU A 99 -2.87 -12.37 6.70
CA LEU A 99 -1.46 -12.32 7.03
C LEU A 99 -1.17 -13.04 8.36
N PRO A 100 -0.02 -13.74 8.47
CA PRO A 100 0.36 -14.44 9.69
C PRO A 100 0.69 -13.43 10.81
N LYS A 101 0.25 -13.72 12.04
CA LYS A 101 0.61 -12.95 13.24
C LYS A 101 1.77 -13.58 14.01
N ASP A 102 2.09 -14.83 13.73
CA ASP A 102 3.12 -15.64 14.37
C ASP A 102 4.49 -15.59 13.68
N LYS A 103 4.57 -14.92 12.52
CA LYS A 103 5.80 -14.76 11.74
C LYS A 103 6.16 -13.30 11.54
N THR A 104 7.45 -13.03 11.43
CA THR A 104 7.91 -11.72 10.97
C THR A 104 7.52 -11.51 9.51
N ILE A 105 6.78 -10.44 9.23
CA ILE A 105 6.41 -10.03 7.88
C ILE A 105 7.49 -9.11 7.34
N LEU A 106 8.23 -9.56 6.32
CA LEU A 106 9.22 -8.76 5.61
C LEU A 106 8.55 -8.12 4.39
N VAL A 107 8.24 -6.83 4.48
CA VAL A 107 7.54 -6.10 3.42
C VAL A 107 8.57 -5.50 2.45
N CYS A 108 8.39 -5.73 1.15
CA CYS A 108 9.19 -5.11 0.10
C CYS A 108 8.32 -4.54 -1.03
N CYS A 109 8.81 -3.49 -1.65
CA CYS A 109 8.39 -2.99 -2.98
C CYS A 109 9.66 -2.69 -3.77
N ASN A 110 9.62 -1.87 -4.82
CA ASN A 110 10.84 -1.55 -5.59
C ASN A 110 11.91 -0.82 -4.78
N THR A 111 11.50 0.18 -3.95
CA THR A 111 12.43 1.13 -3.27
C THR A 111 12.09 1.37 -1.80
N SER A 112 11.23 0.58 -1.19
CA SER A 112 10.67 0.69 0.16
C SER A 112 9.52 1.69 0.35
N SER A 113 9.23 2.62 -0.56
CA SER A 113 8.22 3.67 -0.38
C SER A 113 6.81 3.13 -0.10
N PHE A 114 6.31 2.22 -0.93
CA PHE A 114 5.01 1.57 -0.71
C PHE A 114 5.05 0.54 0.41
N ALA A 115 6.20 -0.12 0.59
CA ALA A 115 6.40 -1.03 1.71
C ALA A 115 6.28 -0.30 3.06
N ALA A 116 6.80 0.93 3.16
CA ALA A 116 6.69 1.75 4.36
C ALA A 116 5.23 2.09 4.69
N GLN A 117 4.43 2.46 3.70
CA GLN A 117 3.00 2.76 3.88
C GLN A 117 2.21 1.52 4.31
N ALA A 118 2.42 0.39 3.63
CA ALA A 118 1.79 -0.87 3.99
C ALA A 118 2.22 -1.34 5.39
N GLY A 119 3.51 -1.24 5.70
CA GLY A 119 4.08 -1.62 7.00
C GLY A 119 3.57 -0.74 8.14
N MET A 120 3.42 0.58 7.92
CA MET A 120 2.81 1.49 8.89
C MET A 120 1.36 1.07 9.19
N ALA A 121 0.55 0.86 8.13
CA ALA A 121 -0.84 0.48 8.29
C ALA A 121 -1.00 -0.85 9.06
N LEU A 122 -0.15 -1.84 8.77
CA LEU A 122 -0.15 -3.11 9.49
C LEU A 122 0.24 -2.92 10.97
N ARG A 123 1.26 -2.13 11.27
CA ARG A 123 1.67 -1.86 12.66
C ARG A 123 0.58 -1.14 13.44
N MET A 124 -0.11 -0.18 12.83
CA MET A 124 -1.26 0.48 13.45
C MET A 124 -2.44 -0.48 13.72
N ASP A 125 -2.57 -1.58 12.95
CA ASP A 125 -3.55 -2.65 13.17
C ASP A 125 -3.04 -3.73 14.16
N GLY A 126 -1.90 -3.51 14.83
CA GLY A 126 -1.36 -4.39 15.88
C GLY A 126 -0.47 -5.53 15.37
N PHE A 127 0.07 -5.45 14.15
CA PHE A 127 1.12 -6.38 13.71
C PHE A 127 2.48 -5.92 14.26
N GLU A 128 2.96 -6.56 15.32
CA GLU A 128 4.20 -6.18 16.01
C GLU A 128 5.47 -6.55 15.21
N ASN A 129 5.43 -7.66 14.48
CA ASN A 129 6.58 -8.22 13.76
C ASN A 129 6.60 -7.83 12.29
N VAL A 130 6.52 -6.54 11.96
CA VAL A 130 6.65 -6.04 10.59
C VAL A 130 8.02 -5.42 10.40
N ARG A 131 8.75 -5.88 9.39
CA ARG A 131 10.06 -5.34 8.97
C ARG A 131 9.98 -4.84 7.54
N LEU A 132 10.73 -3.79 7.23
CA LEU A 132 10.84 -3.23 5.89
C LEU A 132 12.18 -3.62 5.28
N LEU A 133 12.17 -4.21 4.10
CA LEU A 133 13.42 -4.48 3.38
C LEU A 133 14.00 -3.16 2.87
N TYR A 134 15.18 -2.78 3.36
CA TYR A 134 15.85 -1.53 2.98
C TYR A 134 16.13 -1.47 1.48
N GLY A 135 15.78 -0.35 0.84
CA GLY A 135 15.94 -0.14 -0.60
C GLY A 135 15.04 -1.04 -1.47
N GLY A 136 14.23 -1.90 -0.84
CA GLY A 136 13.28 -2.78 -1.51
C GLY A 136 13.94 -3.83 -2.41
N TYR A 137 13.16 -4.34 -3.36
CA TYR A 137 13.60 -5.37 -4.29
C TYR A 137 14.80 -4.94 -5.15
N ASN A 138 14.86 -3.67 -5.55
CA ASN A 138 15.95 -3.16 -6.39
C ASN A 138 17.28 -3.24 -5.66
N GLU A 139 17.35 -2.78 -4.41
CA GLU A 139 18.54 -2.81 -3.59
C GLU A 139 18.92 -4.25 -3.22
N TRP A 140 17.93 -5.07 -2.84
CA TRP A 140 18.14 -6.48 -2.58
C TRP A 140 18.84 -7.17 -3.75
N LYS A 141 18.34 -6.93 -4.98
CA LYS A 141 18.93 -7.51 -6.20
C LYS A 141 20.33 -6.96 -6.49
N ALA A 142 20.55 -5.65 -6.34
CA ALA A 142 21.86 -5.01 -6.55
C ALA A 142 22.92 -5.53 -5.59
N ARG A 143 22.54 -5.84 -4.35
CA ARG A 143 23.47 -6.40 -3.35
C ARG A 143 23.74 -7.89 -3.51
N GLY A 144 23.05 -8.55 -4.40
CA GLY A 144 23.25 -9.97 -4.73
C GLY A 144 22.15 -10.91 -4.27
N GLY A 145 20.99 -10.36 -3.95
CA GLY A 145 19.83 -11.17 -3.60
C GLY A 145 20.05 -11.98 -2.33
N LEU A 146 19.80 -13.26 -2.38
CA LEU A 146 20.02 -14.18 -1.25
C LEU A 146 21.50 -14.25 -0.80
N ASP A 147 22.46 -13.92 -1.67
CA ASP A 147 23.88 -13.95 -1.36
C ASP A 147 24.38 -12.65 -0.68
N ALA A 148 23.51 -11.65 -0.47
CA ALA A 148 23.92 -10.34 0.06
C ALA A 148 24.68 -10.46 1.38
N TYR A 149 24.18 -11.26 2.33
CA TYR A 149 24.83 -11.53 3.60
C TYR A 149 26.22 -12.14 3.44
N ALA A 150 26.33 -13.21 2.64
CA ALA A 150 27.60 -13.90 2.41
C ALA A 150 28.63 -13.01 1.71
N ARG A 151 28.19 -12.11 0.81
CA ARG A 151 29.07 -11.12 0.14
C ARG A 151 29.56 -10.07 1.10
N ALA A 152 28.70 -9.57 2.01
CA ALA A 152 29.10 -8.59 3.02
C ALA A 152 30.10 -9.18 4.01
N SER A 153 29.86 -10.40 4.51
CA SER A 153 30.74 -11.10 5.46
C SER A 153 32.14 -11.39 4.92
N LYS A 154 32.34 -11.50 3.60
CA LYS A 154 33.65 -11.69 2.96
C LYS A 154 34.45 -10.39 2.82
N LYS A 155 33.85 -9.22 3.01
CA LYS A 155 34.49 -7.90 2.89
C LYS A 155 34.90 -7.32 4.23
N SER A 156 34.47 -7.94 5.34
CA SER A 156 34.85 -7.60 6.72
C SER A 156 36.09 -8.37 7.17
#